data_1c60fae627fe95445eddcb7fb840944a
#
_entry.id   1c60fae627fe95445eddcb7fb840944a
#
_cell.length_a   1.000
_cell.length_b   1.000
_cell.length_c   1.000
_cell.angle_alpha   90.00
_cell.angle_beta   90.00
_cell.angle_gamma   90.00
#
_symmetry.space_group_name_H-M   'P 1'
#
loop_
_entity.id
_entity.type
_entity.pdbx_description
1 polymer ?
#
loop_
_entity_poly.entity_id
_entity_poly.type
_entity_poly.pdbx_seq_one_letter_code
_entity_poly.pdbx_strand_id
1 'polypeptide(L)'
;MSWGSSYSTDGLHYHFRGDVLLPDRSGSSFSGCSLLNERGLLGLPKDAILFFYTYAGRNPLIHEGKKHKGDVHFTQRLAYSLDGGETLLPYPAFELAEYTRENRDPKILWHEASKSYIMVLFLEANAFAILRSTDLLHWV
;
A
#
# COMPACT_ATOMS: atom_id res chain seq x y z
N MET A 1 13.21 -4.38 -0.18
CA MET A 1 12.89 -2.94 -0.02
C MET A 1 11.97 -2.83 1.17
N SER A 2 12.15 -1.82 2.02
CA SER A 2 11.36 -1.55 3.23
C SER A 2 10.90 -0.10 3.22
N TRP A 3 9.93 0.23 4.08
CA TRP A 3 9.57 1.61 4.36
C TRP A 3 10.25 2.06 5.64
N GLY A 4 11.00 3.16 5.57
CA GLY A 4 11.50 3.88 6.72
C GLY A 4 10.51 4.95 7.17
N SER A 5 10.47 5.21 8.47
CA SER A 5 9.65 6.26 9.09
C SER A 5 10.54 7.38 9.60
N SER A 6 10.10 8.60 9.35
CA SER A 6 10.67 9.81 9.94
C SER A 6 9.55 10.75 10.38
N TYR A 7 9.77 11.52 11.41
CA TYR A 7 8.83 12.53 11.87
C TYR A 7 9.49 13.90 11.94
N SER A 8 8.69 14.94 11.84
CA SER A 8 9.10 16.33 11.98
C SER A 8 8.02 17.12 12.71
N THR A 9 8.41 18.11 13.48
CA THR A 9 7.50 19.08 14.13
C THR A 9 7.40 20.39 13.39
N ASP A 10 8.32 20.64 12.46
CA ASP A 10 8.42 21.91 11.72
C ASP A 10 8.38 21.72 10.18
N GLY A 11 8.37 20.49 9.70
CA GLY A 11 8.39 20.15 8.28
C GLY A 11 9.76 20.35 7.60
N LEU A 12 10.79 20.77 8.34
CA LEU A 12 12.14 21.02 7.82
C LEU A 12 13.17 20.06 8.39
N HIS A 13 13.07 19.76 9.68
CA HIS A 13 13.99 18.88 10.38
C HIS A 13 13.31 17.55 10.66
N TYR A 14 13.89 16.45 10.18
CA TYR A 14 13.34 15.11 10.28
C TYR A 14 14.18 14.22 11.18
N HIS A 15 13.50 13.48 12.04
CA HIS A 15 14.10 12.46 12.90
C HIS A 15 13.71 11.08 12.39
N PHE A 16 14.69 10.28 11.99
CA PHE A 16 14.48 8.92 11.54
C PHE A 16 14.12 8.00 12.71
N ARG A 17 13.05 7.22 12.58
CA ARG A 17 12.56 6.27 13.60
C ARG A 17 12.97 4.84 13.34
N GLY A 18 13.34 4.52 12.10
CA GLY A 18 13.64 3.15 11.68
C GLY A 18 12.72 2.65 10.57
N ASP A 19 12.88 1.40 10.21
CA ASP A 19 12.05 0.72 9.24
C ASP A 19 10.76 0.22 9.90
N VAL A 20 9.61 0.53 9.28
CA VAL A 20 8.28 0.23 9.81
C VAL A 20 7.49 -0.79 8.99
N LEU A 21 7.86 -0.99 7.71
CA LEU A 21 7.28 -2.01 6.85
C LEU A 21 8.40 -2.80 6.19
N LEU A 22 8.70 -3.95 6.76
CA LEU A 22 9.82 -4.79 6.34
C LEU A 22 9.41 -5.75 5.23
N PRO A 23 10.35 -6.15 4.36
CA PRO A 23 10.14 -7.27 3.46
C PRO A 23 9.95 -8.56 4.24
N ASP A 24 9.19 -9.47 3.70
CA ASP A 24 9.06 -10.82 4.20
C ASP A 24 9.75 -11.86 3.26
N ARG A 25 9.60 -13.14 3.59
CA ARG A 25 10.18 -14.22 2.77
C ARG A 25 9.61 -14.29 1.36
N SER A 26 8.41 -13.76 1.15
CA SER A 26 7.66 -13.84 -0.11
C SER A 26 7.85 -12.60 -0.99
N GLY A 27 8.26 -11.46 -0.44
CA GLY A 27 8.42 -10.26 -1.24
C GLY A 27 8.87 -9.02 -0.49
N SER A 28 8.73 -7.89 -1.17
CA SER A 28 9.18 -6.57 -0.71
C SER A 28 8.06 -5.56 -0.77
N SER A 29 8.07 -4.59 0.13
CA SER A 29 7.14 -3.47 0.14
C SER A 29 7.69 -2.33 -0.73
N PHE A 30 6.98 -2.01 -1.81
CA PHE A 30 7.27 -0.93 -2.73
C PHE A 30 6.47 0.32 -2.37
N SER A 31 6.51 1.34 -3.22
CA SER A 31 5.86 2.62 -3.01
C SER A 31 4.35 2.53 -2.82
N GLY A 32 3.78 3.58 -2.25
CA GLY A 32 2.36 3.67 -1.98
C GLY A 32 1.97 5.02 -1.40
N CYS A 33 0.84 5.07 -0.70
CA CYS A 33 0.34 6.27 -0.05
C CYS A 33 -0.29 5.96 1.30
N SER A 34 -0.51 6.99 2.09
CA SER A 34 -1.29 6.90 3.32
C SER A 34 -2.48 7.83 3.30
N LEU A 35 -3.48 7.50 4.10
CA LEU A 35 -4.63 8.35 4.41
C LEU A 35 -5.11 8.08 5.85
N LEU A 36 -5.72 9.11 6.47
CA LEU A 36 -6.37 8.96 7.75
C LEU A 36 -7.73 8.27 7.56
N ASN A 37 -8.08 7.36 8.47
CA ASN A 37 -9.34 6.61 8.45
C ASN A 37 -10.54 7.44 8.95
N GLU A 38 -10.67 8.69 8.55
CA GLU A 38 -11.65 9.66 9.08
C GLU A 38 -13.10 9.13 9.12
N ARG A 39 -13.42 8.15 8.26
CA ARG A 39 -14.75 7.55 8.16
C ARG A 39 -14.94 6.32 9.03
N GLY A 40 -13.89 5.85 9.72
CA GLY A 40 -13.95 4.68 10.61
C GLY A 40 -14.30 3.40 9.86
N LEU A 41 -13.72 3.20 8.69
CA LEU A 41 -13.90 2.01 7.87
C LEU A 41 -13.02 0.85 8.34
N LEU A 42 -13.20 -0.32 7.75
CA LEU A 42 -12.36 -1.50 7.98
C LEU A 42 -12.42 -2.06 9.41
N GLY A 43 -13.38 -1.65 10.21
CA GLY A 43 -13.43 -2.00 11.63
C GLY A 43 -12.32 -1.34 12.49
N LEU A 44 -11.65 -0.32 11.92
CA LEU A 44 -10.57 0.41 12.57
C LEU A 44 -11.06 1.78 13.07
N PRO A 45 -10.42 2.35 14.11
CA PRO A 45 -10.78 3.66 14.62
C PRO A 45 -10.49 4.78 13.61
N LYS A 46 -11.13 5.94 13.82
CA LYS A 46 -11.05 7.08 12.86
C LYS A 46 -9.67 7.74 12.81
N ASP A 47 -8.88 7.60 13.84
CA ASP A 47 -7.51 8.09 13.94
C ASP A 47 -6.46 7.09 13.44
N ALA A 48 -6.89 5.91 13.01
CA ALA A 48 -5.99 4.97 12.36
C ALA A 48 -5.45 5.56 11.05
N ILE A 49 -4.15 5.38 10.80
CA ILE A 49 -3.53 5.73 9.53
C ILE A 49 -3.47 4.46 8.67
N LEU A 50 -4.00 4.55 7.48
CA LEU A 50 -4.03 3.47 6.48
C LEU A 50 -2.91 3.67 5.48
N PHE A 51 -2.16 2.61 5.16
CA PHE A 51 -1.03 2.63 4.23
C PHE A 51 -1.28 1.62 3.12
N PHE A 52 -1.63 2.12 1.94
CA PHE A 52 -1.78 1.31 0.74
C PHE A 52 -0.46 1.29 -0.01
N TYR A 53 0.03 0.11 -0.34
CA TYR A 53 1.35 -0.03 -0.95
C TYR A 53 1.38 -1.19 -1.95
N THR A 54 2.30 -1.10 -2.88
CA THR A 54 2.59 -2.20 -3.79
C THR A 54 3.45 -3.24 -3.10
N TYR A 55 3.00 -4.48 -3.13
CA TYR A 55 3.77 -5.62 -2.68
C TYR A 55 4.34 -6.36 -3.90
N ALA A 56 5.66 -6.40 -4.00
CA ALA A 56 6.39 -7.12 -5.03
C ALA A 56 6.68 -8.54 -4.53
N GLY A 57 5.72 -9.44 -4.74
CA GLY A 57 5.78 -10.83 -4.27
C GLY A 57 6.47 -11.76 -5.24
N ARG A 58 7.08 -12.80 -4.71
CA ARG A 58 7.63 -13.90 -5.51
C ARG A 58 6.61 -15.00 -5.63
N ASN A 59 6.57 -15.66 -6.79
CA ASN A 59 5.81 -16.89 -6.93
C ASN A 59 6.40 -17.95 -5.96
N PRO A 60 5.61 -18.56 -5.06
CA PRO A 60 6.07 -19.57 -4.13
C PRO A 60 6.70 -20.81 -4.79
N LEU A 61 6.50 -21.02 -6.09
CA LEU A 61 7.10 -22.13 -6.84
C LEU A 61 8.58 -21.89 -7.21
N ILE A 62 9.19 -20.75 -6.85
CA ILE A 62 10.58 -20.39 -7.24
C ILE A 62 11.56 -20.49 -6.05
N HIS A 63 11.23 -21.28 -5.06
CA HIS A 63 12.13 -21.46 -3.89
C HIS A 63 13.39 -22.30 -4.16
N GLU A 64 13.63 -22.80 -5.38
CA GLU A 64 14.82 -23.58 -5.72
C GLU A 64 15.90 -22.78 -6.46
N GLY A 65 16.26 -21.61 -5.96
CA GLY A 65 17.56 -20.99 -6.30
C GLY A 65 17.72 -20.38 -7.69
N LYS A 66 16.73 -20.42 -8.57
CA LYS A 66 16.77 -19.80 -9.91
C LYS A 66 15.96 -18.51 -9.93
N LYS A 67 16.66 -17.38 -9.96
CA LYS A 67 16.06 -16.06 -10.20
C LYS A 67 15.54 -15.98 -11.64
N HIS A 68 14.27 -16.27 -11.87
CA HIS A 68 13.62 -15.93 -13.11
C HIS A 68 13.10 -14.49 -13.02
N LYS A 69 13.59 -13.62 -13.90
CA LYS A 69 13.25 -12.19 -13.97
C LYS A 69 11.77 -11.91 -14.29
N GLY A 70 10.94 -12.96 -14.40
CA GLY A 70 9.54 -12.92 -14.82
C GLY A 70 8.50 -13.27 -13.76
N ASP A 71 8.91 -13.55 -12.53
CA ASP A 71 8.04 -14.18 -11.53
C ASP A 71 7.71 -13.28 -10.33
N VAL A 72 7.89 -11.98 -10.47
CA VAL A 72 7.44 -11.00 -9.49
C VAL A 72 6.03 -10.54 -9.86
N HIS A 73 5.11 -10.71 -8.94
CA HIS A 73 3.73 -10.23 -9.04
C HIS A 73 3.56 -8.98 -8.20
N PHE A 74 2.99 -7.96 -8.79
CA PHE A 74 2.68 -6.72 -8.09
C PHE A 74 1.22 -6.70 -7.68
N THR A 75 0.96 -6.86 -6.38
CA THR A 75 -0.37 -6.70 -5.78
C THR A 75 -0.40 -5.44 -4.94
N GLN A 76 -1.59 -4.92 -4.67
CA GLN A 76 -1.71 -3.80 -3.74
C GLN A 76 -2.16 -4.34 -2.40
N ARG A 77 -1.47 -3.95 -1.34
CA ARG A 77 -1.75 -4.37 0.03
C ARG A 77 -2.02 -3.18 0.93
N LEU A 78 -2.56 -3.48 2.10
CA LEU A 78 -2.88 -2.51 3.13
C LEU A 78 -2.18 -2.88 4.44
N ALA A 79 -1.57 -1.89 5.05
CA ALA A 79 -1.18 -1.89 6.45
C ALA A 79 -1.86 -0.72 7.17
N TYR A 80 -1.90 -0.76 8.49
CA TYR A 80 -2.46 0.33 9.30
C TYR A 80 -1.61 0.58 10.54
N SER A 81 -1.73 1.78 11.08
CA SER A 81 -1.12 2.18 12.33
C SER A 81 -2.18 2.74 13.28
N LEU A 82 -2.04 2.43 14.57
CA LEU A 82 -2.87 2.94 15.66
C LEU A 82 -2.09 3.89 16.61
N ASP A 83 -0.83 4.15 16.31
CA ASP A 83 0.13 4.88 17.15
C ASP A 83 0.83 6.03 16.41
N GLY A 84 0.14 6.61 15.41
CA GLY A 84 0.69 7.75 14.66
C GLY A 84 1.80 7.38 13.68
N GLY A 85 1.85 6.13 13.22
CA GLY A 85 2.82 5.65 12.23
C GLY A 85 4.12 5.13 12.83
N GLU A 86 4.16 4.85 14.14
CA GLU A 86 5.32 4.22 14.77
C GLU A 86 5.42 2.75 14.43
N THR A 87 4.28 2.05 14.45
CA THR A 87 4.19 0.65 14.03
C THR A 87 3.17 0.49 12.90
N LEU A 88 3.47 -0.38 11.95
CA LEU A 88 2.57 -0.74 10.86
C LEU A 88 2.19 -2.21 10.98
N LEU A 89 0.90 -2.46 11.08
CA LEU A 89 0.32 -3.79 11.15
C LEU A 89 -0.31 -4.14 9.80
N PRO A 90 -0.06 -5.33 9.24
CA PRO A 90 -0.69 -5.75 7.99
C PRO A 90 -2.21 -5.91 8.16
N TYR A 91 -2.96 -5.57 7.12
CA TYR A 91 -4.40 -5.82 7.04
C TYR A 91 -4.67 -6.91 6.00
N PRO A 92 -4.69 -8.19 6.40
CA PRO A 92 -4.68 -9.32 5.47
C PRO A 92 -6.00 -9.53 4.72
N ALA A 93 -7.08 -8.88 5.15
CA ALA A 93 -8.37 -8.95 4.45
C ALA A 93 -8.40 -8.12 3.15
N PHE A 94 -7.36 -7.33 2.88
CA PHE A 94 -7.23 -6.57 1.64
C PHE A 94 -6.02 -7.02 0.84
N GLU A 95 -6.26 -7.46 -0.36
CA GLU A 95 -5.27 -7.60 -1.43
C GLU A 95 -5.95 -7.35 -2.77
N LEU A 96 -5.48 -6.34 -3.49
CA LEU A 96 -5.91 -6.07 -4.86
C LEU A 96 -4.95 -6.78 -5.81
N ALA A 97 -5.47 -7.74 -6.57
CA ALA A 97 -4.71 -8.52 -7.52
C ALA A 97 -4.13 -7.66 -8.65
N GLU A 98 -3.18 -8.21 -9.37
CA GLU A 98 -2.59 -7.51 -10.51
C GLU A 98 -3.59 -7.34 -11.67
N TYR A 99 -3.61 -6.14 -12.25
CA TYR A 99 -4.28 -5.85 -13.53
C TYR A 99 -3.33 -6.09 -14.71
N THR A 100 -2.06 -5.76 -14.50
CA THR A 100 -0.94 -5.99 -15.42
C THR A 100 0.26 -6.42 -14.61
N ARG A 101 1.32 -6.90 -15.28
CA ARG A 101 2.54 -7.33 -14.59
C ARG A 101 3.30 -6.20 -13.88
N GLU A 102 3.02 -4.95 -14.23
CA GLU A 102 3.78 -3.77 -13.78
C GLU A 102 2.95 -2.85 -12.86
N ASN A 103 1.71 -3.21 -12.51
CA ASN A 103 0.83 -2.32 -11.76
C ASN A 103 1.40 -2.01 -10.35
N ARG A 104 1.56 -0.73 -10.05
CA ARG A 104 2.19 -0.25 -8.81
C ARG A 104 1.82 1.18 -8.47
N ASP A 105 2.37 1.64 -7.33
CA ASP A 105 2.32 3.03 -6.86
C ASP A 105 0.89 3.56 -6.67
N PRO A 106 0.05 2.88 -5.84
CA PRO A 106 -1.31 3.31 -5.61
C PRO A 106 -1.33 4.68 -4.92
N LYS A 107 -2.16 5.59 -5.45
CA LYS A 107 -2.50 6.85 -4.78
C LYS A 107 -3.99 6.88 -4.54
N ILE A 108 -4.39 7.03 -3.28
CA ILE A 108 -5.79 7.05 -2.87
C ILE A 108 -6.14 8.41 -2.29
N LEU A 109 -7.33 8.89 -2.64
CA LEU A 109 -7.90 10.10 -2.07
C LEU A 109 -9.42 9.95 -1.92
N TRP A 110 -10.02 10.70 -1.00
CA TRP A 110 -11.46 10.87 -0.96
C TRP A 110 -11.91 11.89 -2.00
N HIS A 111 -12.91 11.54 -2.81
CA HIS A 111 -13.52 12.43 -3.80
C HIS A 111 -14.91 12.84 -3.36
N GLU A 112 -15.04 14.10 -2.93
CA GLU A 112 -16.25 14.60 -2.29
C GLU A 112 -17.47 14.56 -3.20
N ALA A 113 -17.32 14.89 -4.49
CA ALA A 113 -18.44 14.94 -5.42
C ALA A 113 -19.05 13.57 -5.70
N SER A 114 -18.24 12.50 -5.77
CA SER A 114 -18.72 11.12 -5.96
C SER A 114 -18.98 10.38 -4.66
N LYS A 115 -18.68 10.99 -3.50
CA LYS A 115 -18.79 10.36 -2.17
C LYS A 115 -18.08 8.98 -2.11
N SER A 116 -16.91 8.91 -2.70
CA SER A 116 -16.13 7.67 -2.79
C SER A 116 -14.63 7.93 -2.76
N TYR A 117 -13.88 6.91 -2.41
CA TYR A 117 -12.44 6.89 -2.58
C TYR A 117 -12.10 6.61 -4.05
N ILE A 118 -11.10 7.30 -4.53
CA ILE A 118 -10.52 7.10 -5.86
C ILE A 118 -9.10 6.61 -5.68
N MET A 119 -8.76 5.52 -6.35
CA MET A 119 -7.38 5.06 -6.46
C MET A 119 -6.89 5.29 -7.88
N VAL A 120 -5.76 5.95 -8.01
CA VAL A 120 -4.98 5.99 -9.25
C VAL A 120 -3.86 4.98 -9.11
N LEU A 121 -3.77 4.06 -10.04
CA LEU A 121 -2.79 2.97 -10.06
C LEU A 121 -2.06 2.98 -11.39
N PHE A 122 -0.73 3.07 -11.37
CA PHE A 122 0.06 2.86 -12.58
C PHE A 122 -0.08 1.40 -13.03
N LEU A 123 -0.27 1.19 -14.31
CA LEU A 123 -0.34 -0.14 -14.90
C LEU A 123 0.97 -0.51 -15.57
N GLU A 124 1.17 -0.05 -16.80
CA GLU A 124 2.40 -0.26 -17.57
C GLU A 124 2.50 0.78 -18.69
N ALA A 125 3.67 0.99 -19.24
CA ALA A 125 3.95 2.01 -20.26
C ALA A 125 3.43 3.39 -19.83
N ASN A 126 2.36 3.90 -20.44
CA ASN A 126 1.73 5.19 -20.13
C ASN A 126 0.27 5.02 -19.64
N ALA A 127 -0.11 3.81 -19.20
CA ALA A 127 -1.46 3.50 -18.77
C ALA A 127 -1.61 3.59 -17.25
N PHE A 128 -2.79 4.07 -16.83
CA PHE A 128 -3.22 4.14 -15.44
C PHE A 128 -4.63 3.57 -15.31
N ALA A 129 -4.91 2.90 -14.20
CA ALA A 129 -6.27 2.62 -13.78
C ALA A 129 -6.76 3.73 -12.85
N ILE A 130 -8.03 4.08 -12.97
CA ILE A 130 -8.75 4.91 -12.00
C ILE A 130 -9.85 4.03 -11.44
N LEU A 131 -9.74 3.66 -10.18
CA LEU A 131 -10.65 2.76 -9.50
C LEU A 131 -11.43 3.54 -8.44
N ARG A 132 -12.63 3.06 -8.14
CA ARG A 132 -13.52 3.66 -7.15
C ARG A 132 -13.91 2.65 -6.07
N SER A 133 -13.98 3.12 -4.82
CA SER A 133 -14.46 2.34 -3.68
C SER A 133 -15.25 3.21 -2.70
N THR A 134 -16.22 2.62 -2.01
CA THR A 134 -16.92 3.26 -0.89
C THR A 134 -16.50 2.71 0.47
N ASP A 135 -15.80 1.59 0.50
CA ASP A 135 -15.44 0.85 1.71
C ASP A 135 -13.93 0.56 1.87
N LEU A 136 -13.11 0.96 0.87
CA LEU A 136 -11.66 0.70 0.80
C LEU A 136 -11.28 -0.77 0.58
N LEU A 137 -12.24 -1.68 0.51
CA LEU A 137 -12.01 -3.11 0.26
C LEU A 137 -12.33 -3.51 -1.19
N HIS A 138 -13.46 -3.03 -1.69
CA HIS A 138 -13.95 -3.36 -3.02
C HIS A 138 -13.70 -2.20 -3.98
N TRP A 139 -12.96 -2.46 -5.05
CA TRP A 139 -12.55 -1.47 -6.05
C TRP A 139 -13.06 -1.85 -7.44
N VAL A 140 -13.69 -0.91 -8.11
CA VAL A 140 -14.24 -1.04 -9.47
C VAL A 140 -13.76 0.07 -10.37
#